data_288359bdd0c2c6708b9646511ebc3d45
#
_entry.id   288359bdd0c2c6708b9646511ebc3d45
#
_cell.length_a   1.000
_cell.length_b   1.000
_cell.length_c   1.000
_cell.angle_alpha   90.00
_cell.angle_beta   90.00
_cell.angle_gamma   90.00
#
_symmetry.space_group_name_H-M   'P 1'
#
loop_
_entity.id
_entity.type
_entity.pdbx_description
1 polymer ?
#
loop_
_entity_poly.entity_id
_entity_poly.type
_entity_poly.pdbx_seq_one_letter_code
_entity_poly.pdbx_strand_id
1 'polypeptide(L)'
;VDAERGVVGLVINAACAGADTAWIRDQVEPAGLTVSDLKAGGVLLALQGPQAIHLLGELSGESLSDLPRFGHRTLSLKDLAHPVFTGRTGYTGEDGAELLLTAADGQKLWQILLDRGVSPCGLGARDTLRLEAAMHLYGMDMNAETTPFEAGLGWLVHLEMPVDFVGRQALEQAAESGPTKRLVGLKLQGRAIARHDYPV
;
A
#
# COMPACT_ATOMS: atom_id res chain seq x y z
N VAL A 1 3.88 12.24 -3.64
CA VAL A 1 4.34 13.23 -4.64
C VAL A 1 5.44 14.07 -4.03
N ASP A 2 6.59 14.14 -4.68
CA ASP A 2 7.65 15.09 -4.37
C ASP A 2 7.56 16.24 -5.38
N ALA A 3 6.86 17.30 -4.98
CA ALA A 3 6.57 18.43 -5.86
C ALA A 3 7.83 19.27 -6.21
N GLU A 4 8.83 19.29 -5.32
CA GLU A 4 10.08 20.03 -5.54
C GLU A 4 10.94 19.38 -6.62
N ARG A 5 10.92 18.06 -6.69
CA ARG A 5 11.65 17.27 -7.69
C ARG A 5 10.82 16.94 -8.91
N GLY A 6 9.53 17.24 -8.92
CA GLY A 6 8.61 16.83 -9.98
C GLY A 6 8.47 15.31 -10.12
N VAL A 7 8.56 14.58 -9.00
CA VAL A 7 8.53 13.11 -8.97
C VAL A 7 7.25 12.61 -8.33
N VAL A 8 6.63 11.61 -8.95
CA VAL A 8 5.51 10.86 -8.39
C VAL A 8 5.97 9.43 -8.10
N GLY A 9 5.97 9.04 -6.83
CA GLY A 9 6.23 7.67 -6.43
C GLY A 9 4.92 6.86 -6.37
N LEU A 10 4.93 5.68 -6.96
CA LEU A 10 3.81 4.73 -6.93
C LEU A 10 4.26 3.44 -6.26
N VAL A 11 3.47 2.95 -5.30
CA VAL A 11 3.63 1.60 -4.72
C VAL A 11 2.55 0.73 -5.34
N ILE A 12 2.96 -0.25 -6.13
CA ILE A 12 2.07 -1.14 -6.88
C ILE A 12 2.12 -2.55 -6.31
N ASN A 13 1.10 -3.36 -6.61
CA ASN A 13 1.04 -4.76 -6.22
C ASN A 13 2.19 -5.56 -6.85
N ALA A 14 2.94 -6.30 -6.03
CA ALA A 14 4.06 -7.11 -6.52
C ALA A 14 3.63 -8.16 -7.56
N ALA A 15 2.46 -8.77 -7.37
CA ALA A 15 1.91 -9.76 -8.32
C ALA A 15 1.52 -9.16 -9.67
N CYS A 16 1.19 -7.85 -9.73
CA CYS A 16 0.78 -7.15 -10.92
C CYS A 16 1.89 -6.26 -11.51
N ALA A 17 3.08 -6.23 -10.88
CA ALA A 17 4.12 -5.24 -11.17
C ALA A 17 4.51 -5.16 -12.66
N GLY A 18 4.56 -6.29 -13.36
CA GLY A 18 4.88 -6.31 -14.79
C GLY A 18 3.82 -5.61 -15.64
N ALA A 19 2.55 -5.99 -15.45
CA ALA A 19 1.42 -5.43 -16.20
C ALA A 19 1.21 -3.94 -15.85
N ASP A 20 1.23 -3.61 -14.56
CA ASP A 20 1.03 -2.23 -14.09
C ASP A 20 2.14 -1.31 -14.60
N THR A 21 3.41 -1.75 -14.53
CA THR A 21 4.55 -0.96 -15.03
C THR A 21 4.47 -0.75 -16.53
N ALA A 22 4.11 -1.78 -17.31
CA ALA A 22 3.95 -1.66 -18.76
C ALA A 22 2.84 -0.65 -19.09
N TRP A 23 1.68 -0.79 -18.45
CA TRP A 23 0.55 0.13 -18.67
C TRP A 23 0.89 1.58 -18.29
N ILE A 24 1.56 1.79 -17.14
CA ILE A 24 1.97 3.13 -16.72
C ILE A 24 2.91 3.75 -17.76
N ARG A 25 3.91 3.00 -18.25
CA ARG A 25 4.82 3.47 -19.29
C ARG A 25 4.09 3.88 -20.56
N ASP A 26 3.18 3.05 -21.02
CA ASP A 26 2.37 3.33 -22.23
C ASP A 26 1.57 4.64 -22.09
N GLN A 27 1.16 5.01 -20.87
CA GLN A 27 0.42 6.25 -20.63
C GLN A 27 1.32 7.48 -20.50
N VAL A 28 2.51 7.36 -19.90
CA VAL A 28 3.30 8.54 -19.50
C VAL A 28 4.51 8.81 -20.38
N GLU A 29 5.13 7.79 -20.98
CA GLU A 29 6.31 7.97 -21.85
C GLU A 29 6.02 8.80 -23.12
N PRO A 30 4.84 8.69 -23.77
CA PRO A 30 4.48 9.57 -24.88
C PRO A 30 4.43 11.06 -24.51
N ALA A 31 4.20 11.37 -23.22
CA ALA A 31 4.24 12.74 -22.68
C ALA A 31 5.67 13.19 -22.26
N GLY A 32 6.71 12.40 -22.56
CA GLY A 32 8.11 12.71 -22.23
C GLY A 32 8.50 12.42 -20.77
N LEU A 33 7.67 11.69 -20.02
CA LEU A 33 7.99 11.28 -18.66
C LEU A 33 8.74 9.95 -18.65
N THR A 34 9.54 9.73 -17.61
CA THR A 34 10.31 8.48 -17.43
C THR A 34 9.81 7.69 -16.25
N VAL A 35 9.79 6.37 -16.37
CA VAL A 35 9.42 5.44 -15.29
C VAL A 35 10.65 4.69 -14.82
N SER A 36 10.97 4.79 -13.54
CA SER A 36 12.10 4.12 -12.90
C SER A 36 11.62 3.19 -11.78
N ASP A 37 12.22 2.01 -11.68
CA ASP A 37 12.00 1.10 -10.56
C ASP A 37 12.92 1.49 -9.40
N LEU A 38 12.37 2.10 -8.36
CA LEU A 38 13.10 2.52 -7.16
C LEU A 38 13.44 1.35 -6.23
N LYS A 39 12.78 0.21 -6.40
CA LYS A 39 13.04 -1.00 -5.59
C LYS A 39 14.09 -1.91 -6.22
N ALA A 40 14.56 -1.65 -7.44
CA ALA A 40 15.52 -2.52 -8.12
C ALA A 40 16.73 -2.83 -7.23
N GLY A 41 16.91 -4.13 -6.86
CA GLY A 41 17.96 -4.59 -5.96
C GLY A 41 17.77 -4.20 -4.47
N GLY A 42 16.67 -3.57 -4.11
CA GLY A 42 16.30 -3.18 -2.76
C GLY A 42 15.23 -4.08 -2.14
N VAL A 43 14.82 -3.71 -0.92
CA VAL A 43 13.74 -4.35 -0.16
C VAL A 43 12.74 -3.33 0.34
N LEU A 44 11.49 -3.76 0.47
CA LEU A 44 10.44 -3.03 1.14
C LEU A 44 10.09 -3.77 2.44
N LEU A 45 10.32 -3.14 3.58
CA LEU A 45 9.92 -3.65 4.89
C LEU A 45 8.71 -2.91 5.40
N ALA A 46 7.76 -3.63 6.01
CA ALA A 46 6.61 -3.06 6.69
C ALA A 46 6.77 -3.25 8.20
N LEU A 47 6.94 -2.14 8.93
CA LEU A 47 6.92 -2.10 10.39
C LEU A 47 5.57 -1.56 10.83
N GLN A 48 4.75 -2.40 11.45
CA GLN A 48 3.35 -2.11 11.74
C GLN A 48 3.01 -2.38 13.21
N GLY A 49 2.06 -1.63 13.73
CA GLY A 49 1.56 -1.78 15.10
C GLY A 49 1.68 -0.48 15.91
N PRO A 50 1.04 -0.41 17.08
CA PRO A 50 0.91 0.82 17.85
C PRO A 50 2.24 1.42 18.33
N GLN A 51 3.33 0.65 18.35
CA GLN A 51 4.66 1.10 18.74
C GLN A 51 5.57 1.42 17.54
N ALA A 52 5.13 1.14 16.30
CA ALA A 52 5.97 1.19 15.11
C ALA A 52 6.58 2.59 14.86
N ILE A 53 5.75 3.63 14.89
CA ILE A 53 6.18 5.02 14.65
C ILE A 53 7.08 5.53 15.77
N HIS A 54 6.80 5.16 17.02
CA HIS A 54 7.65 5.49 18.15
C HIS A 54 9.05 4.86 18.02
N LEU A 55 9.11 3.57 17.70
CA LEU A 55 10.35 2.84 17.50
C LEU A 55 11.19 3.42 16.36
N LEU A 56 10.54 3.80 15.24
CA LEU A 56 11.23 4.50 14.15
C LEU A 56 11.77 5.86 14.58
N GLY A 57 11.04 6.59 15.39
CA GLY A 57 11.51 7.85 16.01
C GLY A 57 12.76 7.65 16.86
N GLU A 58 12.81 6.60 17.68
CA GLU A 58 14.01 6.25 18.45
C GLU A 58 15.21 5.89 17.55
N LEU A 59 14.97 5.15 16.46
CA LEU A 59 16.01 4.74 15.53
C LEU A 59 16.53 5.89 14.67
N SER A 60 15.68 6.87 14.35
CA SER A 60 16.06 8.07 13.58
C SER A 60 16.62 9.19 14.48
N GLY A 61 16.32 9.15 15.77
CA GLY A 61 16.67 10.24 16.70
C GLY A 61 15.79 11.48 16.56
N GLU A 62 14.65 11.37 15.87
CA GLU A 62 13.69 12.46 15.67
C GLU A 62 12.25 12.02 15.94
N SER A 63 11.38 12.96 16.33
CA SER A 63 9.96 12.67 16.47
C SER A 63 9.30 12.54 15.11
N LEU A 64 8.48 11.50 14.94
CA LEU A 64 7.67 11.27 13.74
C LEU A 64 6.18 11.53 13.98
N SER A 65 5.83 12.17 15.09
CA SER A 65 4.44 12.49 15.45
C SER A 65 3.79 13.46 14.47
N ASP A 66 4.57 14.34 13.85
CA ASP A 66 4.16 15.33 12.85
C ASP A 66 4.04 14.75 11.43
N LEU A 67 4.54 13.54 11.18
CA LEU A 67 4.36 12.86 9.89
C LEU A 67 2.91 12.38 9.79
N PRO A 68 2.07 12.92 8.90
CA PRO A 68 0.68 12.50 8.82
C PRO A 68 0.55 11.09 8.24
N ARG A 69 -0.59 10.44 8.47
CA ARG A 69 -0.94 9.21 7.74
C ARG A 69 -0.91 9.49 6.23
N PHE A 70 -0.40 8.54 5.46
CA PHE A 70 -0.12 8.66 4.02
C PHE A 70 0.95 9.71 3.67
N GLY A 71 1.56 10.34 4.65
CA GLY A 71 2.75 11.16 4.46
C GLY A 71 4.02 10.31 4.30
N HIS A 72 5.06 10.93 3.80
CA HIS A 72 6.36 10.28 3.65
C HIS A 72 7.49 11.20 4.08
N ARG A 73 8.60 10.59 4.46
CA ARG A 73 9.84 11.28 4.83
C ARG A 73 11.04 10.39 4.52
N THR A 74 12.15 10.96 4.17
CA THR A 74 13.42 10.23 4.13
C THR A 74 14.11 10.34 5.48
N LEU A 75 14.38 9.22 6.13
CA LEU A 75 14.97 9.13 7.46
C LEU A 75 16.41 8.63 7.39
N SER A 76 17.27 9.16 8.25
CA SER A 76 18.56 8.55 8.57
C SER A 76 18.38 7.69 9.80
N LEU A 77 18.40 6.38 9.64
CA LEU A 77 18.27 5.46 10.77
C LEU A 77 19.65 5.09 11.31
N LYS A 78 19.75 5.04 12.64
CA LYS A 78 20.99 4.67 13.33
C LYS A 78 21.52 3.34 12.81
N ASP A 79 22.82 3.28 12.62
CA ASP A 79 23.56 2.09 12.13
C ASP A 79 23.30 1.69 10.68
N LEU A 80 22.44 2.37 9.91
CA LEU A 80 22.29 2.15 8.47
C LEU A 80 23.23 3.06 7.67
N ALA A 81 23.63 2.58 6.49
CA ALA A 81 24.56 3.31 5.64
C ALA A 81 23.88 4.36 4.76
N HIS A 82 22.61 4.14 4.41
CA HIS A 82 21.88 4.99 3.47
C HIS A 82 20.58 5.52 4.08
N PRO A 83 20.12 6.71 3.64
CA PRO A 83 18.82 7.21 4.00
C PRO A 83 17.70 6.27 3.52
N VAL A 84 16.62 6.19 4.31
CA VAL A 84 15.50 5.28 4.11
C VAL A 84 14.27 6.08 3.72
N PHE A 85 13.71 5.82 2.55
CA PHE A 85 12.41 6.36 2.21
C PHE A 85 11.35 5.66 3.07
N THR A 86 10.61 6.46 3.83
CA THR A 86 9.65 6.00 4.84
C THR A 86 8.28 6.59 4.54
N GLY A 87 7.30 5.75 4.23
CA GLY A 87 5.90 6.14 4.11
C GLY A 87 5.13 5.71 5.36
N ARG A 88 4.37 6.63 5.99
CA ARG A 88 3.47 6.29 7.10
C ARG A 88 2.20 5.67 6.54
N THR A 89 2.30 4.43 6.16
CA THR A 89 1.28 3.63 5.49
C THR A 89 1.44 2.17 5.86
N GLY A 90 0.45 1.34 5.51
CA GLY A 90 0.47 -0.08 5.82
C GLY A 90 -0.78 -0.80 5.38
N TYR A 91 -0.84 -2.10 5.69
CA TYR A 91 -1.89 -3.01 5.26
C TYR A 91 -2.40 -3.90 6.40
N THR A 92 -2.53 -3.31 7.59
CA THR A 92 -2.90 -4.03 8.81
C THR A 92 -4.04 -3.39 9.61
N GLY A 93 -4.45 -2.18 9.22
CA GLY A 93 -5.37 -1.36 10.01
C GLY A 93 -4.71 -0.60 11.16
N GLU A 94 -3.53 -1.04 11.60
CA GLU A 94 -2.74 -0.37 12.62
C GLU A 94 -1.89 0.77 12.04
N ASP A 95 -1.33 1.59 12.92
CA ASP A 95 -0.33 2.59 12.54
C ASP A 95 1.02 1.93 12.25
N GLY A 96 1.79 2.53 11.36
CA GLY A 96 3.07 1.97 11.00
C GLY A 96 3.69 2.64 9.78
N ALA A 97 4.75 2.04 9.27
CA ALA A 97 5.46 2.54 8.12
C ALA A 97 5.92 1.42 7.18
N GLU A 98 6.00 1.78 5.92
CA GLU A 98 6.67 1.01 4.87
C GLU A 98 7.98 1.69 4.51
N LEU A 99 9.05 0.92 4.48
CA LEU A 99 10.44 1.36 4.44
C LEU A 99 11.12 0.79 3.19
N LEU A 100 11.54 1.66 2.28
CA LEU A 100 12.29 1.26 1.09
C LEU A 100 13.80 1.43 1.37
N LEU A 101 14.55 0.33 1.27
CA LEU A 101 15.96 0.25 1.63
C LEU A 101 16.78 -0.49 0.57
N THR A 102 18.11 -0.32 0.64
CA THR A 102 19.02 -1.25 -0.01
C THR A 102 18.89 -2.64 0.62
N ALA A 103 19.27 -3.70 -0.09
CA ALA A 103 19.21 -5.05 0.46
C ALA A 103 20.08 -5.20 1.74
N ALA A 104 21.26 -4.58 1.75
CA ALA A 104 22.16 -4.63 2.90
C ALA A 104 21.59 -3.91 4.13
N ASP A 105 21.08 -2.70 3.96
CA ASP A 105 20.45 -1.96 5.05
C ASP A 105 19.16 -2.64 5.51
N GLY A 106 18.41 -3.25 4.60
CA GLY A 106 17.20 -4.02 4.94
C GLY A 106 17.50 -5.23 5.83
N GLN A 107 18.53 -6.01 5.52
CA GLN A 107 18.98 -7.11 6.38
C GLN A 107 19.41 -6.63 7.76
N LYS A 108 20.13 -5.50 7.79
CA LYS A 108 20.61 -4.92 9.05
C LYS A 108 19.43 -4.39 9.89
N LEU A 109 18.51 -3.65 9.27
CA LEU A 109 17.32 -3.15 9.97
C LEU A 109 16.45 -4.29 10.49
N TRP A 110 16.26 -5.35 9.70
CA TRP A 110 15.53 -6.53 10.13
C TRP A 110 16.10 -7.10 11.43
N GLN A 111 17.43 -7.26 11.52
CA GLN A 111 18.08 -7.75 12.74
C GLN A 111 17.91 -6.78 13.90
N ILE A 112 18.10 -5.48 13.68
CA ILE A 112 17.88 -4.44 14.70
C ILE A 112 16.45 -4.52 15.28
N LEU A 113 15.45 -4.70 14.43
CA LEU A 113 14.06 -4.82 14.85
C LEU A 113 13.80 -6.08 15.68
N LEU A 114 14.37 -7.22 15.27
CA LEU A 114 14.30 -8.46 16.06
C LEU A 114 14.94 -8.30 17.43
N ASP A 115 16.11 -7.68 17.51
CA ASP A 115 16.84 -7.44 18.76
C ASP A 115 16.08 -6.45 19.69
N ARG A 116 15.20 -5.61 19.12
CA ARG A 116 14.28 -4.72 19.84
C ARG A 116 12.94 -5.40 20.22
N GLY A 117 12.80 -6.71 19.96
CA GLY A 117 11.61 -7.49 20.31
C GLY A 117 10.44 -7.34 19.35
N VAL A 118 10.65 -6.79 18.14
CA VAL A 118 9.61 -6.76 17.11
C VAL A 118 9.38 -8.17 16.59
N SER A 119 8.13 -8.61 16.61
CA SER A 119 7.74 -9.95 16.16
C SER A 119 7.74 -10.05 14.64
N PRO A 120 8.47 -10.99 14.04
CA PRO A 120 8.36 -11.24 12.60
C PRO A 120 7.00 -11.86 12.28
N CYS A 121 6.34 -11.34 11.24
CA CYS A 121 5.02 -11.78 10.83
C CYS A 121 5.06 -12.38 9.43
N GLY A 122 4.40 -13.54 9.26
CA GLY A 122 4.26 -14.19 7.96
C GLY A 122 3.05 -13.69 7.17
N LEU A 123 2.91 -14.20 5.94
CA LEU A 123 1.81 -13.85 5.04
C LEU A 123 0.42 -14.17 5.62
N GLY A 124 0.29 -15.23 6.42
CA GLY A 124 -0.97 -15.57 7.07
C GLY A 124 -1.43 -14.49 8.07
N ALA A 125 -0.51 -13.96 8.87
CA ALA A 125 -0.81 -12.83 9.76
C ALA A 125 -1.19 -11.57 8.97
N ARG A 126 -0.45 -11.26 7.91
CA ARG A 126 -0.77 -10.15 7.01
C ARG A 126 -2.18 -10.26 6.42
N ASP A 127 -2.56 -11.45 5.95
CA ASP A 127 -3.88 -11.69 5.34
C ASP A 127 -5.01 -11.56 6.37
N THR A 128 -4.83 -12.08 7.57
CA THR A 128 -5.80 -11.94 8.66
C THR A 128 -5.98 -10.47 9.07
N LEU A 129 -4.88 -9.75 9.29
CA LEU A 129 -4.91 -8.36 9.71
C LEU A 129 -5.58 -7.45 8.66
N ARG A 130 -5.22 -7.60 7.38
CA ARG A 130 -5.84 -6.80 6.32
C ARG A 130 -7.33 -7.08 6.20
N LEU A 131 -7.74 -8.35 6.35
CA LEU A 131 -9.14 -8.76 6.28
C LEU A 131 -9.96 -8.16 7.43
N GLU A 132 -9.45 -8.23 8.66
CA GLU A 132 -10.08 -7.62 9.83
C GLU A 132 -10.18 -6.10 9.71
N ALA A 133 -9.23 -5.48 9.03
CA ALA A 133 -9.23 -4.04 8.72
C ALA A 133 -10.10 -3.67 7.49
N ALA A 134 -10.79 -4.64 6.88
CA ALA A 134 -11.57 -4.48 5.64
C ALA A 134 -10.74 -3.93 4.45
N MET A 135 -9.46 -4.28 4.38
CA MET A 135 -8.58 -3.91 3.28
C MET A 135 -8.62 -4.98 2.18
N HIS A 136 -8.83 -4.54 0.95
CA HIS A 136 -8.98 -5.42 -0.22
C HIS A 136 -7.67 -6.10 -0.60
N LEU A 137 -7.80 -7.34 -1.10
CA LEU A 137 -6.71 -8.06 -1.74
C LEU A 137 -7.08 -8.33 -3.20
N TYR A 138 -6.29 -7.77 -4.13
CA TYR A 138 -6.48 -8.03 -5.56
C TYR A 138 -6.30 -9.51 -5.89
N GLY A 139 -7.21 -10.04 -6.69
CA GLY A 139 -7.28 -11.46 -7.02
C GLY A 139 -8.14 -12.29 -6.07
N MET A 140 -8.53 -11.74 -4.90
CA MET A 140 -9.43 -12.39 -3.94
C MET A 140 -10.75 -11.62 -3.82
N ASP A 141 -10.68 -10.35 -3.47
CA ASP A 141 -11.86 -9.51 -3.20
C ASP A 141 -12.28 -8.67 -4.42
N MET A 142 -11.39 -8.47 -5.36
CA MET A 142 -11.59 -7.73 -6.60
C MET A 142 -10.59 -8.17 -7.67
N ASN A 143 -10.93 -7.89 -8.92
CA ASN A 143 -10.10 -8.15 -10.10
C ASN A 143 -10.26 -7.05 -11.15
N ALA A 144 -9.71 -7.23 -12.36
CA ALA A 144 -9.77 -6.25 -13.44
C ALA A 144 -11.20 -5.97 -13.96
N GLU A 145 -12.17 -6.84 -13.66
CA GLU A 145 -13.58 -6.69 -14.05
C GLU A 145 -14.42 -6.01 -12.96
N THR A 146 -13.84 -5.76 -11.79
CA THR A 146 -14.54 -5.16 -10.65
C THR A 146 -14.39 -3.65 -10.67
N THR A 147 -15.50 -2.93 -10.71
CA THR A 147 -15.47 -1.47 -10.61
C THR A 147 -15.20 -1.01 -9.17
N PRO A 148 -14.64 0.20 -8.98
CA PRO A 148 -14.47 0.77 -7.63
C PRO A 148 -15.78 0.85 -6.84
N PHE A 149 -16.91 1.08 -7.51
CA PHE A 149 -18.22 1.16 -6.86
C PHE A 149 -18.69 -0.19 -6.34
N GLU A 150 -18.45 -1.27 -7.08
CA GLU A 150 -18.74 -2.65 -6.65
C GLU A 150 -17.85 -3.07 -5.49
N ALA A 151 -16.58 -2.65 -5.49
CA ALA A 151 -15.62 -2.94 -4.43
C ALA A 151 -15.82 -2.08 -3.16
N GLY A 152 -16.79 -1.15 -3.15
CA GLY A 152 -16.96 -0.22 -2.01
C GLY A 152 -15.87 0.85 -1.92
N LEU A 153 -15.13 1.07 -3.00
CA LEU A 153 -14.05 2.05 -3.12
C LEU A 153 -14.47 3.33 -3.85
N GLY A 154 -15.78 3.55 -4.03
CA GLY A 154 -16.31 4.73 -4.72
C GLY A 154 -15.86 6.07 -4.10
N TRP A 155 -15.52 6.08 -2.82
CA TRP A 155 -14.98 7.25 -2.13
C TRP A 155 -13.59 7.70 -2.64
N LEU A 156 -12.87 6.86 -3.38
CA LEU A 156 -11.62 7.19 -4.06
C LEU A 156 -11.84 7.80 -5.45
N VAL A 157 -13.07 7.77 -5.97
CA VAL A 157 -13.39 8.24 -7.32
C VAL A 157 -13.87 9.68 -7.24
N HIS A 158 -13.04 10.60 -7.70
CA HIS A 158 -13.29 12.05 -7.64
C HIS A 158 -13.76 12.58 -8.99
N LEU A 159 -15.01 12.30 -9.35
CA LEU A 159 -15.61 12.78 -10.62
C LEU A 159 -15.86 14.29 -10.63
N GLU A 160 -15.88 14.93 -9.45
CA GLU A 160 -16.03 16.38 -9.28
C GLU A 160 -14.76 17.17 -9.68
N MET A 161 -13.62 16.50 -9.83
CA MET A 161 -12.37 17.18 -10.22
C MET A 161 -12.45 17.75 -11.63
N PRO A 162 -11.96 18.98 -11.86
CA PRO A 162 -12.05 19.63 -13.17
C PRO A 162 -11.05 19.06 -14.20
N VAL A 163 -10.08 18.26 -13.75
CA VAL A 163 -9.04 17.66 -14.58
C VAL A 163 -9.50 16.30 -15.08
N ASP A 164 -9.36 16.05 -16.37
CA ASP A 164 -9.62 14.74 -16.97
C ASP A 164 -8.57 13.71 -16.55
N PHE A 165 -8.98 12.45 -16.51
CA PHE A 165 -8.10 11.32 -16.17
C PHE A 165 -8.51 10.05 -16.92
N VAL A 166 -7.57 9.14 -17.07
CA VAL A 166 -7.82 7.86 -17.77
C VAL A 166 -8.89 7.04 -17.05
N GLY A 167 -9.95 6.69 -17.79
CA GLY A 167 -11.07 5.91 -17.25
C GLY A 167 -12.26 6.75 -16.74
N ARG A 168 -12.17 8.08 -16.75
CA ARG A 168 -13.24 8.98 -16.26
C ARG A 168 -14.59 8.65 -16.87
N GLN A 169 -14.70 8.58 -18.19
CA GLN A 169 -15.96 8.31 -18.88
C GLN A 169 -16.59 6.97 -18.45
N ALA A 170 -15.78 5.92 -18.30
CA ALA A 170 -16.25 4.63 -17.84
C ALA A 170 -16.77 4.68 -16.40
N LEU A 171 -16.10 5.44 -15.53
CA LEU A 171 -16.52 5.63 -14.14
C LEU A 171 -17.78 6.49 -14.02
N GLU A 172 -17.97 7.51 -14.85
CA GLU A 172 -19.21 8.28 -14.94
C GLU A 172 -20.41 7.38 -15.33
N GLN A 173 -20.24 6.56 -16.36
CA GLN A 173 -21.26 5.58 -16.77
C GLN A 173 -21.57 4.55 -15.68
N ALA A 174 -20.54 4.04 -15.00
CA ALA A 174 -20.72 3.10 -13.91
C ALA A 174 -21.41 3.73 -12.70
N ALA A 175 -21.15 5.02 -12.40
CA ALA A 175 -21.82 5.75 -11.35
C ALA A 175 -23.30 6.00 -11.66
N GLU A 176 -23.64 6.37 -12.91
CA GLU A 176 -25.02 6.58 -13.38
C GLU A 176 -25.82 5.28 -13.36
N SER A 177 -25.24 4.19 -13.81
CA SER A 177 -25.90 2.87 -13.87
C SER A 177 -26.06 2.23 -12.50
N GLY A 178 -25.21 2.62 -11.55
CA GLY A 178 -25.08 2.00 -10.23
C GLY A 178 -24.43 0.60 -10.28
N PRO A 179 -23.88 0.13 -9.17
CA PRO A 179 -23.22 -1.17 -9.09
C PRO A 179 -24.25 -2.32 -9.15
N THR A 180 -23.99 -3.35 -9.94
CA THR A 180 -24.82 -4.56 -10.04
C THR A 180 -24.57 -5.54 -8.90
N LYS A 181 -23.43 -5.47 -8.24
CA LYS A 181 -23.02 -6.27 -7.08
C LYS A 181 -22.24 -5.39 -6.10
N ARG A 182 -22.12 -5.83 -4.87
CA ARG A 182 -21.36 -5.11 -3.83
C ARG A 182 -20.54 -6.08 -3.00
N LEU A 183 -19.32 -5.67 -2.69
CA LEU A 183 -18.53 -6.32 -1.66
C LEU A 183 -19.14 -6.04 -0.28
N VAL A 184 -19.35 -7.08 0.51
CA VAL A 184 -19.90 -7.00 1.86
C VAL A 184 -19.05 -7.81 2.83
N GLY A 185 -18.97 -7.36 4.08
CA GLY A 185 -18.35 -8.10 5.16
C GLY A 185 -19.33 -9.13 5.74
N LEU A 186 -18.85 -10.35 5.96
CA LEU A 186 -19.62 -11.43 6.59
C LEU A 186 -18.94 -11.85 7.88
N LYS A 187 -19.74 -12.05 8.93
CA LYS A 187 -19.28 -12.62 10.19
C LYS A 187 -19.97 -13.95 10.41
N LEU A 188 -19.20 -15.03 10.38
CA LEU A 188 -19.74 -16.36 10.63
C LEU A 188 -20.16 -16.55 12.08
N GLN A 189 -21.27 -17.27 12.29
CA GLN A 189 -21.72 -17.71 13.60
C GLN A 189 -21.08 -19.09 13.90
N GLY A 190 -20.42 -19.22 15.05
CA GLY A 190 -19.83 -20.49 15.48
C GLY A 190 -18.38 -20.71 14.99
N ARG A 191 -18.00 -21.99 14.79
CA ARG A 191 -16.60 -22.39 14.51
C ARG A 191 -16.32 -22.69 13.04
N ALA A 192 -17.25 -22.46 12.16
CA ALA A 192 -17.04 -22.67 10.72
C ALA A 192 -15.99 -21.68 10.19
N ILE A 193 -15.23 -22.10 9.19
CA ILE A 193 -14.26 -21.27 8.47
C ILE A 193 -14.79 -21.12 7.06
N ALA A 194 -15.05 -19.87 6.64
CA ALA A 194 -15.40 -19.57 5.25
C ALA A 194 -14.20 -19.87 4.34
N ARG A 195 -14.49 -20.41 3.18
CA ARG A 195 -13.52 -20.65 2.11
C ARG A 195 -14.02 -20.02 0.83
N HIS A 196 -13.08 -19.79 -0.10
CA HIS A 196 -13.40 -19.34 -1.44
C HIS A 196 -14.45 -20.25 -2.09
N ASP A 197 -15.37 -19.67 -2.84
CA ASP A 197 -16.47 -20.37 -3.56
C ASP A 197 -17.49 -21.12 -2.67
N TYR A 198 -17.50 -20.89 -1.38
CA TYR A 198 -18.58 -21.42 -0.55
C TYR A 198 -19.88 -20.62 -0.76
N PRO A 199 -21.02 -21.29 -0.90
CA PRO A 199 -22.30 -20.61 -1.00
C PRO A 199 -22.63 -19.87 0.31
N VAL A 200 -23.26 -18.72 0.16
CA VAL A 200 -23.69 -17.83 1.25
C VAL A 200 -25.22 -17.79 1.31
#